data_b6cf5a7470d0a1eabfd9d79ec59f96b8
#
_entry.id   b6cf5a7470d0a1eabfd9d79ec59f96b8
#
_cell.length_a   1.000
_cell.length_b   1.000
_cell.length_c   1.000
_cell.angle_alpha   90.00
_cell.angle_beta   90.00
_cell.angle_gamma   90.00
#
_symmetry.space_group_name_H-M   'P 1'
#
loop_
_entity.id
_entity.type
_entity.pdbx_description
1 polymer ?
#
loop_
_entity_poly.entity_id
_entity_poly.type
_entity_poly.pdbx_seq_one_letter_code
_entity_poly.pdbx_strand_id
1 'polypeptide(L)'
;GEDPQGIPNNLMPYITQVAVGKREELGVFGNDYDTPDGTGVRDYIHVCDLAAGHVCALKAIEGNCGLAIYNLGTGHGYSVLDVIKAFEKANGVKIRYSIKARRPGDIATCYCNPMKAKEELNWVAKYGIEDMCRDSWNWQKNNPNGY
;
A
#
# COMPACT_ATOMS: atom_id res chain seq x y z
N GLY A 1 -8.74 -5.09 5.96
CA GLY A 1 -8.83 -3.79 6.61
C GLY A 1 -7.74 -3.58 7.64
N GLU A 2 -7.58 -2.36 8.04
CA GLU A 2 -6.67 -1.95 9.10
C GLU A 2 -7.47 -1.09 10.09
N ASP A 3 -7.34 -1.37 11.39
CA ASP A 3 -8.00 -0.62 12.47
C ASP A 3 -6.96 0.03 13.38
N PRO A 4 -6.29 1.11 12.93
CA PRO A 4 -5.24 1.76 13.70
C PRO A 4 -5.84 2.49 14.92
N GLN A 5 -5.19 2.34 16.06
CA GLN A 5 -5.50 3.13 17.25
C GLN A 5 -4.90 4.53 17.10
N GLY A 6 -5.76 5.55 17.00
CA GLY A 6 -5.34 6.93 16.81
C GLY A 6 -5.13 7.32 15.33
N ILE A 7 -4.03 8.04 15.05
CA ILE A 7 -3.72 8.53 13.70
C ILE A 7 -3.06 7.41 12.89
N PRO A 8 -3.59 7.03 11.70
CA PRO A 8 -2.94 6.04 10.85
C PRO A 8 -1.54 6.46 10.42
N ASN A 9 -0.60 5.51 10.46
CA ASN A 9 0.76 5.71 9.95
C ASN A 9 0.89 5.39 8.45
N ASN A 10 -0.05 4.58 7.91
CA ASN A 10 -0.05 4.13 6.53
C ASN A 10 -1.02 4.96 5.67
N LEU A 11 -0.70 5.08 4.37
CA LEU A 11 -1.46 5.89 3.43
C LEU A 11 -2.90 5.39 3.26
N MET A 12 -3.09 4.09 3.01
CA MET A 12 -4.41 3.53 2.68
C MET A 12 -5.44 3.72 3.81
N PRO A 13 -5.16 3.37 5.08
CA PRO A 13 -6.13 3.61 6.16
C PRO A 13 -6.39 5.10 6.40
N TYR A 14 -5.41 5.97 6.11
CA TYR A 14 -5.65 7.42 6.17
C TYR A 14 -6.63 7.86 5.07
N ILE A 15 -6.45 7.40 3.83
CA ILE A 15 -7.37 7.66 2.71
C ILE A 15 -8.79 7.18 3.06
N THR A 16 -8.94 5.97 3.57
CA THR A 16 -10.27 5.42 3.92
C THR A 16 -10.93 6.18 5.05
N GLN A 17 -10.18 6.68 6.04
CA GLN A 17 -10.71 7.53 7.11
C GLN A 17 -11.13 8.91 6.60
N VAL A 18 -10.46 9.48 5.60
CA VAL A 18 -10.91 10.70 4.93
C VAL A 18 -12.18 10.42 4.13
N ALA A 19 -12.21 9.33 3.38
CA ALA A 19 -13.35 8.93 2.57
C ALA A 19 -14.64 8.72 3.37
N VAL A 20 -14.55 8.20 4.59
CA VAL A 20 -15.70 7.97 5.50
C VAL A 20 -16.01 9.20 6.37
N GLY A 21 -15.25 10.29 6.26
CA GLY A 21 -15.46 11.54 6.98
C GLY A 21 -14.90 11.57 8.41
N LYS A 22 -14.14 10.57 8.85
CA LYS A 22 -13.44 10.59 10.15
C LYS A 22 -12.32 11.65 10.20
N ARG A 23 -11.76 12.01 9.04
CA ARG A 23 -10.72 13.03 8.88
C ARG A 23 -11.13 14.02 7.81
N GLU A 24 -10.72 15.26 7.99
CA GLU A 24 -11.06 16.34 7.10
C GLU A 24 -10.33 16.23 5.75
N GLU A 25 -9.02 15.97 5.79
CA GLU A 25 -8.16 15.88 4.61
C GLU A 25 -6.96 14.94 4.82
N LEU A 26 -6.39 14.50 3.72
CA LEU A 26 -5.12 13.77 3.66
C LEU A 26 -3.94 14.75 3.48
N GLY A 27 -2.91 14.64 4.30
CA GLY A 27 -1.64 15.32 4.05
C GLY A 27 -0.79 14.55 3.05
N VAL A 28 -0.44 15.18 1.92
CA VAL A 28 0.53 14.67 0.94
C VAL A 28 1.87 15.33 1.21
N PHE A 29 2.86 14.55 1.66
CA PHE A 29 4.14 15.06 2.14
C PHE A 29 5.16 15.19 1.00
N GLY A 30 5.38 16.43 0.54
CA GLY A 30 6.23 16.78 -0.59
C GLY A 30 5.52 16.63 -1.94
N ASN A 31 5.82 17.56 -2.85
CA ASN A 31 5.39 17.55 -4.25
C ASN A 31 6.51 17.97 -5.19
N ASP A 32 7.74 17.88 -4.71
CA ASP A 32 8.96 18.33 -5.37
C ASP A 32 10.02 17.22 -5.44
N TYR A 33 9.62 15.93 -5.25
CA TYR A 33 10.48 14.78 -5.49
C TYR A 33 10.74 14.60 -6.99
N ASP A 34 11.89 14.02 -7.31
CA ASP A 34 12.20 13.59 -8.69
C ASP A 34 11.39 12.35 -9.06
N THR A 35 10.10 12.57 -9.34
CA THR A 35 9.08 11.59 -9.70
C THR A 35 8.09 12.23 -10.68
N PRO A 36 7.30 11.46 -11.45
CA PRO A 36 6.43 12.01 -12.49
C PRO A 36 5.44 13.09 -12.03
N ASP A 37 4.96 13.03 -10.80
CA ASP A 37 4.02 14.00 -10.23
C ASP A 37 4.54 14.74 -9.00
N GLY A 38 5.82 14.55 -8.69
CA GLY A 38 6.51 15.20 -7.58
C GLY A 38 6.24 14.55 -6.22
N THR A 39 5.36 13.55 -6.12
CA THR A 39 5.07 12.87 -4.85
C THR A 39 5.85 11.56 -4.71
N GLY A 40 6.04 11.06 -3.48
CA GLY A 40 6.81 9.86 -3.21
C GLY A 40 6.19 8.61 -3.85
N VAL A 41 7.04 7.76 -4.44
CA VAL A 41 6.66 6.51 -5.11
C VAL A 41 6.99 5.31 -4.22
N ARG A 42 6.04 4.40 -4.04
CA ARG A 42 6.19 3.16 -3.23
C ARG A 42 5.57 1.97 -3.93
N ASP A 43 6.04 0.76 -3.55
CA ASP A 43 5.41 -0.51 -3.93
C ASP A 43 4.34 -0.85 -2.89
N TYR A 44 3.10 -0.85 -3.32
CA TYR A 44 1.97 -1.26 -2.50
C TYR A 44 1.63 -2.71 -2.79
N ILE A 45 1.41 -3.49 -1.74
CA ILE A 45 1.08 -4.90 -1.83
C ILE A 45 -0.26 -5.17 -1.16
N HIS A 46 -1.09 -6.00 -1.78
CA HIS A 46 -2.34 -6.45 -1.17
C HIS A 46 -2.06 -7.41 -0.01
N VAL A 47 -2.81 -7.27 1.10
CA VAL A 47 -2.60 -8.10 2.30
C VAL A 47 -2.75 -9.60 2.02
N CYS A 48 -3.64 -10.00 1.11
CA CYS A 48 -3.78 -11.41 0.71
C CYS A 48 -2.55 -11.92 -0.03
N ASP A 49 -1.91 -11.11 -0.87
CA ASP A 49 -0.66 -11.47 -1.54
C ASP A 49 0.48 -11.59 -0.53
N LEU A 50 0.56 -10.64 0.42
CA LEU A 50 1.54 -10.69 1.50
C LEU A 50 1.36 -11.97 2.33
N ALA A 51 0.13 -12.30 2.73
CA ALA A 51 -0.18 -13.53 3.46
C ALA A 51 0.19 -14.79 2.66
N ALA A 52 -0.13 -14.83 1.36
CA ALA A 52 0.25 -15.92 0.47
C ALA A 52 1.78 -16.09 0.38
N GLY A 53 2.53 -14.96 0.35
CA GLY A 53 3.99 -14.99 0.39
C GLY A 53 4.54 -15.62 1.67
N HIS A 54 3.95 -15.34 2.82
CA HIS A 54 4.31 -16.00 4.07
C HIS A 54 4.06 -17.50 4.04
N VAL A 55 2.92 -17.94 3.48
CA VAL A 55 2.62 -19.37 3.31
C VAL A 55 3.64 -20.06 2.40
N CYS A 56 4.05 -19.40 1.30
CA CYS A 56 5.10 -19.91 0.43
C CYS A 56 6.47 -20.00 1.14
N ALA A 57 6.80 -19.03 1.98
CA ALA A 57 8.02 -19.04 2.77
C ALA A 57 8.04 -20.18 3.80
N LEU A 58 6.90 -20.49 4.45
CA LEU A 58 6.80 -21.64 5.36
C LEU A 58 7.13 -22.97 4.65
N LYS A 59 6.63 -23.17 3.43
CA LYS A 59 6.95 -24.36 2.63
C LYS A 59 8.45 -24.46 2.30
N ALA A 60 9.11 -23.34 2.05
CA ALA A 60 10.55 -23.32 1.81
C ALA A 60 11.34 -23.72 3.08
N ILE A 61 10.87 -23.32 4.28
CA ILE A 61 11.48 -23.70 5.56
C ILE A 61 11.39 -25.22 5.78
N GLU A 62 10.28 -25.86 5.43
CA GLU A 62 10.11 -27.31 5.49
C GLU A 62 11.16 -28.06 4.64
N GLY A 63 11.60 -27.44 3.54
CA GLY A 63 12.69 -27.92 2.70
C GLY A 63 14.11 -27.64 3.23
N ASN A 64 14.24 -27.10 4.45
CA ASN A 64 15.52 -26.74 5.09
C ASN A 64 16.36 -25.76 4.27
N CYS A 65 15.74 -24.65 3.82
CA CYS A 65 16.38 -23.63 2.98
C CYS A 65 17.48 -22.81 3.67
N GLY A 66 17.72 -23.00 4.98
CA GLY A 66 18.65 -22.17 5.76
C GLY A 66 18.15 -20.72 5.89
N LEU A 67 19.07 -19.76 5.94
CA LEU A 67 18.73 -18.33 5.92
C LEU A 67 18.48 -17.90 4.49
N ALA A 68 17.24 -17.49 4.19
CA ALA A 68 16.86 -16.91 2.90
C ALA A 68 16.09 -15.60 3.10
N ILE A 69 16.35 -14.61 2.23
CA ILE A 69 15.73 -13.29 2.28
C ILE A 69 15.01 -13.08 0.96
N TYR A 70 13.73 -12.70 1.03
CA TYR A 70 12.86 -12.43 -0.12
C TYR A 70 12.20 -11.06 0.00
N ASN A 71 12.12 -10.34 -1.11
CA ASN A 71 11.26 -9.17 -1.22
C ASN A 71 9.89 -9.62 -1.72
N LEU A 72 8.84 -9.22 -1.01
CA LEU A 72 7.45 -9.43 -1.41
C LEU A 72 6.85 -8.09 -1.80
N GLY A 73 6.50 -7.94 -3.05
CA GLY A 73 5.90 -6.75 -3.64
C GLY A 73 5.43 -7.00 -5.06
N THR A 74 4.87 -5.99 -5.69
CA THR A 74 4.40 -6.08 -7.08
C THR A 74 5.52 -5.83 -8.09
N GLY A 75 6.63 -5.21 -7.65
CA GLY A 75 7.69 -4.71 -8.52
C GLY A 75 7.29 -3.45 -9.29
N HIS A 76 6.15 -2.84 -8.93
CA HIS A 76 5.62 -1.64 -9.56
C HIS A 76 5.40 -0.53 -8.53
N GLY A 77 5.92 0.67 -8.83
CA GLY A 77 5.78 1.83 -7.96
C GLY A 77 4.56 2.66 -8.32
N TYR A 78 3.81 3.11 -7.31
CA TYR A 78 2.74 4.09 -7.43
C TYR A 78 3.08 5.32 -6.60
N SER A 79 2.84 6.51 -7.15
CA SER A 79 2.94 7.76 -6.42
C SER A 79 1.76 7.91 -5.42
N VAL A 80 1.89 8.82 -4.47
CA VAL A 80 0.77 9.12 -3.55
C VAL A 80 -0.45 9.62 -4.31
N LEU A 81 -0.26 10.46 -5.34
CA LEU A 81 -1.37 10.94 -6.16
C LEU A 81 -1.96 9.84 -7.06
N ASP A 82 -1.16 8.87 -7.52
CA ASP A 82 -1.68 7.70 -8.25
C ASP A 82 -2.60 6.86 -7.36
N VAL A 83 -2.21 6.63 -6.11
CA VAL A 83 -3.05 5.90 -5.15
C VAL A 83 -4.36 6.63 -4.87
N ILE A 84 -4.33 7.95 -4.69
CA ILE A 84 -5.53 8.78 -4.51
C ILE A 84 -6.45 8.65 -5.73
N LYS A 85 -5.92 8.84 -6.95
CA LYS A 85 -6.69 8.72 -8.20
C LYS A 85 -7.28 7.31 -8.38
N ALA A 86 -6.49 6.27 -8.10
CA ALA A 86 -6.96 4.89 -8.16
C ALA A 86 -8.09 4.62 -7.16
N PHE A 87 -7.98 5.16 -5.94
CA PHE A 87 -9.03 5.05 -4.92
C PHE A 87 -10.31 5.76 -5.35
N GLU A 88 -10.21 6.99 -5.85
CA GLU A 88 -11.36 7.77 -6.35
C GLU A 88 -12.05 7.05 -7.51
N LYS A 89 -11.26 6.53 -8.48
CA LYS A 89 -11.77 5.80 -9.64
C LYS A 89 -12.50 4.51 -9.25
N ALA A 90 -11.88 3.71 -8.37
CA ALA A 90 -12.42 2.41 -7.98
C ALA A 90 -13.70 2.52 -7.14
N ASN A 91 -13.88 3.60 -6.39
CA ASN A 91 -14.92 3.70 -5.36
C ASN A 91 -15.93 4.84 -5.59
N GLY A 92 -15.69 5.72 -6.55
CA GLY A 92 -16.57 6.88 -6.82
C GLY A 92 -16.59 7.93 -5.69
N VAL A 93 -15.57 7.95 -4.82
CA VAL A 93 -15.47 8.84 -3.66
C VAL A 93 -14.31 9.80 -3.86
N LYS A 94 -14.53 11.10 -3.64
CA LYS A 94 -13.48 12.12 -3.72
C LYS A 94 -12.70 12.21 -2.42
N ILE A 95 -11.38 12.33 -2.54
CA ILE A 95 -10.45 12.45 -1.42
C ILE A 95 -9.92 13.89 -1.35
N ARG A 96 -10.24 14.58 -0.27
CA ARG A 96 -9.65 15.89 0.01
C ARG A 96 -8.21 15.70 0.47
N TYR A 97 -7.29 16.45 -0.11
CA TYR A 97 -5.89 16.44 0.31
C TYR A 97 -5.26 17.81 0.22
N SER A 98 -4.20 18.03 0.97
CA SER A 98 -3.34 19.22 0.89
C SER A 98 -1.87 18.81 0.86
N ILE A 99 -1.07 19.60 0.14
CA ILE A 99 0.37 19.39 0.09
C ILE A 99 0.99 19.92 1.39
N LYS A 100 1.82 19.09 2.02
CA LYS A 100 2.60 19.42 3.22
C LYS A 100 4.09 19.40 2.89
N ALA A 101 4.92 19.97 3.75
CA ALA A 101 6.37 19.86 3.63
C ALA A 101 6.82 18.39 3.65
N ARG A 102 7.96 18.08 3.01
CA ARG A 102 8.57 16.74 3.08
C ARG A 102 8.79 16.31 4.52
N ARG A 103 8.60 15.01 4.79
CA ARG A 103 9.01 14.42 6.06
C ARG A 103 10.50 14.12 6.02
N PRO A 104 11.24 14.33 7.12
CA PRO A 104 12.63 13.89 7.21
C PRO A 104 12.77 12.39 6.96
N GLY A 105 13.73 12.00 6.13
CA GLY A 105 14.02 10.60 5.82
C GLY A 105 13.19 10.00 4.66
N ASP A 106 12.17 10.70 4.13
CA ASP A 106 11.44 10.22 2.95
C ASP A 106 12.32 10.33 1.70
N ILE A 107 12.34 9.25 0.91
CA ILE A 107 13.02 9.18 -0.39
C ILE A 107 12.01 9.25 -1.54
N ALA A 108 12.46 9.71 -2.70
CA ALA A 108 11.61 9.89 -3.88
C ALA A 108 10.94 8.59 -4.32
N THR A 109 11.71 7.52 -4.48
CA THR A 109 11.22 6.26 -5.05
C THR A 109 11.77 5.05 -4.28
N CYS A 110 10.87 4.13 -3.93
CA CYS A 110 11.22 2.85 -3.32
C CYS A 110 10.20 1.78 -3.73
N TYR A 111 10.62 0.81 -4.52
CA TYR A 111 9.87 -0.40 -4.85
C TYR A 111 10.81 -1.58 -4.98
N CYS A 112 10.29 -2.79 -4.84
CA CYS A 112 11.13 -3.98 -4.77
C CYS A 112 11.36 -4.63 -6.13
N ASN A 113 12.35 -5.54 -6.17
CA ASN A 113 12.47 -6.55 -7.21
C ASN A 113 12.01 -7.89 -6.61
N PRO A 114 10.83 -8.44 -7.02
CA PRO A 114 10.28 -9.67 -6.47
C PRO A 114 10.76 -10.94 -7.21
N MET A 115 11.70 -10.85 -8.14
CA MET A 115 12.09 -11.98 -9.01
C MET A 115 12.56 -13.19 -8.22
N LYS A 116 13.34 -13.02 -7.15
CA LYS A 116 13.78 -14.12 -6.30
C LYS A 116 12.61 -14.86 -5.64
N ALA A 117 11.60 -14.15 -5.18
CA ALA A 117 10.39 -14.76 -4.62
C ALA A 117 9.61 -15.54 -5.70
N LYS A 118 9.56 -15.03 -6.92
CA LYS A 118 8.95 -15.73 -8.05
C LYS A 118 9.69 -17.03 -8.40
N GLU A 119 11.01 -16.99 -8.48
CA GLU A 119 11.84 -18.13 -8.90
C GLU A 119 11.94 -19.23 -7.84
N GLU A 120 12.17 -18.84 -6.59
CA GLU A 120 12.45 -19.78 -5.50
C GLU A 120 11.20 -20.18 -4.70
N LEU A 121 10.22 -19.27 -4.54
CA LEU A 121 8.98 -19.56 -3.80
C LEU A 121 7.77 -19.81 -4.71
N ASN A 122 7.93 -19.66 -6.04
CA ASN A 122 6.81 -19.67 -7.00
C ASN A 122 5.68 -18.71 -6.59
N TRP A 123 6.07 -17.56 -6.03
CA TRP A 123 5.15 -16.54 -5.54
C TRP A 123 5.17 -15.30 -6.43
N VAL A 124 3.98 -14.80 -6.76
CA VAL A 124 3.77 -13.54 -7.50
C VAL A 124 2.57 -12.83 -6.92
N ALA A 125 2.65 -11.51 -6.76
CA ALA A 125 1.50 -10.68 -6.41
C ALA A 125 0.43 -10.76 -7.51
N LYS A 126 -0.83 -10.91 -7.12
CA LYS A 126 -1.99 -11.12 -8.03
C LYS A 126 -2.92 -9.93 -8.07
N TYR A 127 -2.98 -9.13 -7.00
CA TYR A 127 -3.91 -8.02 -6.85
C TYR A 127 -3.26 -6.70 -7.21
N GLY A 128 -3.96 -5.90 -8.01
CA GLY A 128 -3.53 -4.56 -8.41
C GLY A 128 -3.97 -3.47 -7.43
N ILE A 129 -3.58 -2.23 -7.72
CA ILE A 129 -3.91 -1.07 -6.88
C ILE A 129 -5.43 -0.82 -6.81
N GLU A 130 -6.19 -1.11 -7.88
CA GLU A 130 -7.65 -0.96 -7.88
C GLU A 130 -8.31 -1.95 -6.91
N ASP A 131 -7.81 -3.20 -6.84
CA ASP A 131 -8.28 -4.21 -5.88
C ASP A 131 -8.00 -3.75 -4.44
N MET A 132 -6.78 -3.29 -4.17
CA MET A 132 -6.39 -2.76 -2.86
C MET A 132 -7.30 -1.62 -2.42
N CYS A 133 -7.59 -0.68 -3.31
CA CYS A 133 -8.48 0.46 -3.05
C CYS A 133 -9.91 0.03 -2.78
N ARG A 134 -10.45 -0.87 -3.61
CA ARG A 134 -11.83 -1.39 -3.49
C ARG A 134 -12.02 -2.15 -2.18
N ASP A 135 -11.09 -3.06 -1.88
CA ASP A 135 -11.22 -3.94 -0.71
C ASP A 135 -11.00 -3.16 0.60
N SER A 136 -10.07 -2.19 0.61
CA SER A 136 -9.89 -1.30 1.76
C SER A 136 -11.12 -0.42 2.00
N TRP A 137 -11.73 0.13 0.95
CA TRP A 137 -12.96 0.91 1.07
C TRP A 137 -14.14 0.06 1.53
N ASN A 138 -14.27 -1.15 0.97
CA ASN A 138 -15.33 -2.07 1.36
C ASN A 138 -15.26 -2.41 2.86
N TRP A 139 -14.06 -2.66 3.37
CA TRP A 139 -13.87 -2.87 4.81
C TRP A 139 -14.25 -1.62 5.62
N GLN A 140 -13.74 -0.44 5.27
CA GLN A 140 -13.98 0.79 6.01
C GLN A 140 -15.47 1.18 6.05
N LYS A 141 -16.19 1.01 4.93
CA LYS A 141 -17.65 1.26 4.87
C LYS A 141 -18.43 0.41 5.87
N ASN A 142 -18.05 -0.87 5.98
CA ASN A 142 -18.74 -1.84 6.82
C ASN A 142 -18.29 -1.76 8.30
N ASN A 143 -17.15 -1.12 8.54
CA ASN A 143 -16.57 -0.97 9.89
C ASN A 143 -16.17 0.51 10.13
N PRO A 144 -17.12 1.44 10.13
CA PRO A 144 -16.81 2.87 10.21
C PRO A 144 -16.12 3.26 11.52
N ASN A 145 -16.33 2.50 12.57
CA ASN A 145 -15.75 2.73 13.90
C ASN A 145 -14.65 1.73 14.29
N GLY A 146 -14.23 0.88 13.36
CA GLY A 146 -13.33 -0.24 13.63
C GLY A 146 -14.08 -1.48 14.13
N TYR A 147 -13.37 -2.36 14.83
CA TYR A 147 -13.97 -3.55 15.46
C TYR A 147 -14.70 -3.20 16.73
#